data_e529db07e4779e751b7e6edec584b005
#
_entry.id   e529db07e4779e751b7e6edec584b005
#
_cell.length_a   1.000
_cell.length_b   1.000
_cell.length_c   1.000
_cell.angle_alpha   90.00
_cell.angle_beta   90.00
_cell.angle_gamma   90.00
#
_symmetry.space_group_name_H-M   'P 1'
#
loop_
_entity.id
_entity.type
_entity.pdbx_description
1 polymer ?
#
loop_
_entity_poly.entity_id
_entity_poly.type
_entity_poly.pdbx_seq_one_letter_code
_entity_poly.pdbx_strand_id
1 'polypeptide(L)'
;MTDLSPLDAAGVQAAVDEALAAFAAATTLDELKDARLAHTGDKAPLTLANRAIKDVEPSDKATAGQAMGAARAAMGRALAARTEELEAERDARVLLEETVDVTLPVARGLQGARHPLETMQETMCDTFVAMGWEVAEGPEMEAEWFNFDALNFDPDHPAREMQDTFFIDPPESGLLLRTHTSPVQVRAALDRREALVKEGRGIYVVCPGKTFRTDELDATHTPVFHQIEGLAVDKGLTMAHLKGTLDAFARSLFGPDAVTRLRPSFFPFTEPSAEMDLRCFVCGGEDTSCRTCSGTGWIEWGGCGMTHPNVLIAAGIDPFEYTAFAFGMGIERTLMFRHGVKDMRDMVEGDVHFSQQFGMEI
;
A
#
# COMPACT_ATOMS: atom_id res chain seq x y z
N MET A 1 20.98 -8.27 32.09
CA MET A 1 20.94 -9.60 31.43
C MET A 1 22.31 -10.19 31.62
N THR A 2 22.42 -11.24 32.43
CA THR A 2 23.69 -11.95 32.66
C THR A 2 24.09 -12.62 31.36
N ASP A 3 25.27 -12.29 30.83
CA ASP A 3 25.83 -12.95 29.65
C ASP A 3 26.00 -14.44 29.95
N LEU A 4 25.23 -15.29 29.28
CA LEU A 4 25.32 -16.75 29.41
C LEU A 4 26.64 -17.23 28.80
N SER A 5 27.51 -17.83 29.65
CA SER A 5 28.76 -18.43 29.17
C SER A 5 28.48 -19.78 28.48
N PRO A 6 29.09 -20.07 27.32
CA PRO A 6 28.94 -21.36 26.65
C PRO A 6 29.55 -22.54 27.43
N LEU A 7 30.34 -22.27 28.47
CA LEU A 7 30.90 -23.26 29.40
C LEU A 7 30.08 -23.44 30.68
N ASP A 8 29.08 -22.59 30.93
CA ASP A 8 28.15 -22.75 32.05
C ASP A 8 27.08 -23.80 31.72
N ALA A 9 27.37 -25.05 31.98
CA ALA A 9 26.48 -26.17 31.69
C ALA A 9 25.11 -26.03 32.37
N ALA A 10 25.07 -25.48 33.60
CA ALA A 10 23.82 -25.30 34.34
C ALA A 10 22.97 -24.17 33.73
N GLY A 11 23.61 -23.05 33.39
CA GLY A 11 22.93 -21.93 32.72
C GLY A 11 22.44 -22.29 31.32
N VAL A 12 23.23 -23.04 30.54
CA VAL A 12 22.83 -23.57 29.23
C VAL A 12 21.60 -24.48 29.35
N GLN A 13 21.62 -25.42 30.34
CA GLN A 13 20.48 -26.31 30.54
C GLN A 13 19.24 -25.55 30.99
N ALA A 14 19.35 -24.58 31.89
CA ALA A 14 18.25 -23.76 32.34
C ALA A 14 17.60 -22.97 31.16
N ALA A 15 18.42 -22.41 30.27
CA ALA A 15 17.93 -21.71 29.08
C ALA A 15 17.24 -22.66 28.07
N VAL A 16 17.72 -23.92 27.97
CA VAL A 16 17.03 -24.95 27.16
C VAL A 16 15.70 -25.31 27.80
N ASP A 17 15.65 -25.55 29.10
CA ASP A 17 14.42 -25.94 29.82
C ASP A 17 13.35 -24.83 29.70
N GLU A 18 13.76 -23.56 29.80
CA GLU A 18 12.88 -22.40 29.61
C GLU A 18 12.33 -22.35 28.18
N ALA A 19 13.17 -22.58 27.17
CA ALA A 19 12.72 -22.64 25.76
C ALA A 19 11.74 -23.79 25.52
N LEU A 20 12.02 -24.98 26.04
CA LEU A 20 11.16 -26.14 25.91
C LEU A 20 9.80 -25.91 26.59
N ALA A 21 9.80 -25.30 27.78
CA ALA A 21 8.58 -24.92 28.47
C ALA A 21 7.76 -23.90 27.69
N ALA A 22 8.40 -22.88 27.08
CA ALA A 22 7.74 -21.89 26.26
C ALA A 22 7.13 -22.50 24.98
N PHE A 23 7.84 -23.44 24.33
CA PHE A 23 7.29 -24.14 23.15
C PHE A 23 6.10 -25.02 23.53
N ALA A 24 6.18 -25.74 24.65
CA ALA A 24 5.08 -26.58 25.12
C ALA A 24 3.85 -25.76 25.55
N ALA A 25 4.06 -24.55 26.08
CA ALA A 25 2.97 -23.69 26.52
C ALA A 25 2.22 -22.97 25.37
N ALA A 26 2.85 -22.85 24.20
CA ALA A 26 2.22 -22.21 23.04
C ALA A 26 0.98 -23.00 22.59
N THR A 27 -0.16 -22.33 22.45
CA THR A 27 -1.45 -22.92 22.05
C THR A 27 -1.81 -22.60 20.59
N THR A 28 -1.05 -21.74 19.95
CA THR A 28 -1.22 -21.38 18.55
C THR A 28 0.13 -21.36 17.81
N LEU A 29 0.10 -21.48 16.49
CA LEU A 29 1.30 -21.38 15.65
C LEU A 29 1.98 -19.99 15.77
N ASP A 30 1.20 -18.92 15.98
CA ASP A 30 1.74 -17.58 16.17
C ASP A 30 2.45 -17.46 17.52
N GLU A 31 1.86 -17.98 18.62
CA GLU A 31 2.53 -18.04 19.91
C GLU A 31 3.82 -18.87 19.86
N LEU A 32 3.79 -20.00 19.16
CA LEU A 32 4.98 -20.84 18.97
C LEU A 32 6.08 -20.11 18.18
N LYS A 33 5.69 -19.33 17.18
CA LYS A 33 6.61 -18.48 16.42
C LYS A 33 7.25 -17.41 17.30
N ASP A 34 6.47 -16.77 18.15
CA ASP A 34 6.98 -15.76 19.08
C ASP A 34 7.91 -16.38 20.12
N ALA A 35 7.55 -17.53 20.69
CA ALA A 35 8.42 -18.30 21.58
C ALA A 35 9.72 -18.71 20.89
N ARG A 36 9.65 -19.17 19.64
CA ARG A 36 10.85 -19.46 18.84
C ARG A 36 11.73 -18.23 18.68
N LEU A 37 11.18 -17.07 18.32
CA LEU A 37 11.96 -15.84 18.16
C LEU A 37 12.61 -15.42 19.47
N ALA A 38 11.94 -15.55 20.61
CA ALA A 38 12.46 -15.22 21.91
C ALA A 38 13.66 -16.10 22.31
N HIS A 39 13.60 -17.42 22.05
CA HIS A 39 14.60 -18.39 22.55
C HIS A 39 15.64 -18.82 21.51
N THR A 40 15.39 -18.62 20.19
CA THR A 40 16.33 -19.00 19.12
C THR A 40 16.70 -17.84 18.20
N GLY A 41 16.09 -16.66 18.39
CA GLY A 41 16.38 -15.45 17.61
C GLY A 41 17.80 -14.92 17.87
N ASP A 42 18.20 -13.92 17.11
CA ASP A 42 19.57 -13.36 17.14
C ASP A 42 19.99 -12.80 18.50
N LYS A 43 19.05 -12.36 19.31
CA LYS A 43 19.26 -11.80 20.65
C LYS A 43 19.02 -12.82 21.78
N ALA A 44 18.64 -14.05 21.45
CA ALA A 44 18.39 -15.10 22.44
C ALA A 44 19.69 -15.49 23.20
N PRO A 45 19.60 -15.77 24.50
CA PRO A 45 20.77 -16.08 25.32
C PRO A 45 21.63 -17.22 24.76
N LEU A 46 21.01 -18.32 24.30
CA LEU A 46 21.72 -19.44 23.69
C LEU A 46 22.36 -19.10 22.34
N THR A 47 21.75 -18.21 21.56
CA THR A 47 22.36 -17.74 20.32
C THR A 47 23.57 -16.86 20.58
N LEU A 48 23.50 -15.98 21.58
CA LEU A 48 24.62 -15.15 22.01
C LEU A 48 25.75 -16.00 22.60
N ALA A 49 25.43 -16.97 23.49
CA ALA A 49 26.40 -17.92 24.04
C ALA A 49 27.09 -18.72 22.92
N ASN A 50 26.38 -19.19 21.94
CA ASN A 50 26.98 -19.89 20.78
C ASN A 50 27.94 -19.00 19.98
N ARG A 51 27.65 -17.73 19.82
CA ARG A 51 28.55 -16.76 19.17
C ARG A 51 29.82 -16.51 20.00
N ALA A 52 29.72 -16.58 21.32
CA ALA A 52 30.83 -16.39 22.23
C ALA A 52 31.83 -17.58 22.27
N ILE A 53 31.52 -18.73 21.64
CA ILE A 53 32.45 -19.87 21.53
C ILE A 53 33.78 -19.47 20.84
N LYS A 54 33.76 -18.49 19.96
CA LYS A 54 34.98 -18.00 19.31
C LYS A 54 36.01 -17.46 20.30
N ASP A 55 35.55 -16.91 21.44
CA ASP A 55 36.34 -16.25 22.47
C ASP A 55 36.74 -17.19 23.59
N VAL A 56 36.34 -18.48 23.55
CA VAL A 56 36.70 -19.53 24.52
C VAL A 56 38.10 -20.06 24.24
N GLU A 57 38.82 -20.49 25.31
CA GLU A 57 40.12 -21.11 25.19
C GLU A 57 40.11 -22.36 24.28
N PRO A 58 41.15 -22.58 23.46
CA PRO A 58 41.17 -23.67 22.47
C PRO A 58 40.89 -25.08 23.04
N SER A 59 41.29 -25.34 24.28
CA SER A 59 41.06 -26.60 24.99
C SER A 59 39.58 -26.89 25.26
N ASP A 60 38.76 -25.84 25.43
CA ASP A 60 37.37 -25.95 25.87
C ASP A 60 36.36 -25.76 24.73
N LYS A 61 36.84 -25.34 23.55
CA LYS A 61 35.96 -25.11 22.37
C LYS A 61 35.18 -26.35 21.97
N ALA A 62 35.77 -27.52 22.03
CA ALA A 62 35.11 -28.79 21.69
C ALA A 62 33.94 -29.07 22.63
N THR A 63 34.15 -28.90 23.94
CA THR A 63 33.13 -29.10 24.98
C THR A 63 31.98 -28.10 24.84
N ALA A 64 32.30 -26.80 24.68
CA ALA A 64 31.33 -25.76 24.45
C ALA A 64 30.53 -26.01 23.18
N GLY A 65 31.17 -26.39 22.07
CA GLY A 65 30.53 -26.72 20.81
C GLY A 65 29.57 -27.90 20.92
N GLN A 66 29.94 -28.96 21.65
CA GLN A 66 29.06 -30.11 21.90
C GLN A 66 27.83 -29.72 22.73
N ALA A 67 28.01 -28.93 23.79
CA ALA A 67 26.92 -28.47 24.64
C ALA A 67 25.90 -27.61 23.83
N MET A 68 26.40 -26.64 23.06
CA MET A 68 25.56 -25.80 22.23
C MET A 68 24.88 -26.58 21.08
N GLY A 69 25.58 -27.57 20.52
CA GLY A 69 25.00 -28.47 19.50
C GLY A 69 23.85 -29.31 20.07
N ALA A 70 24.03 -29.87 21.26
CA ALA A 70 23.02 -30.66 21.98
C ALA A 70 21.79 -29.79 22.34
N ALA A 71 22.04 -28.59 22.88
CA ALA A 71 20.98 -27.62 23.21
C ALA A 71 20.13 -27.25 21.96
N ARG A 72 20.81 -26.90 20.88
CA ARG A 72 20.13 -26.56 19.61
C ARG A 72 19.33 -27.74 19.04
N ALA A 73 19.87 -28.96 19.11
CA ALA A 73 19.19 -30.17 18.65
C ALA A 73 17.96 -30.49 19.53
N ALA A 74 18.03 -30.29 20.84
CA ALA A 74 16.91 -30.49 21.74
C ALA A 74 15.75 -29.51 21.45
N MET A 75 16.09 -28.22 21.37
CA MET A 75 15.10 -27.18 21.03
C MET A 75 14.50 -27.40 19.65
N GLY A 76 15.33 -27.75 18.63
CA GLY A 76 14.85 -28.02 17.28
C GLY A 76 13.85 -29.16 17.21
N ARG A 77 14.12 -30.28 17.96
CA ARG A 77 13.16 -31.40 18.01
C ARG A 77 11.87 -31.03 18.72
N ALA A 78 11.93 -30.31 19.83
CA ALA A 78 10.74 -29.89 20.57
C ALA A 78 9.88 -28.91 19.75
N LEU A 79 10.54 -27.95 19.08
CA LEU A 79 9.87 -27.00 18.21
C LEU A 79 9.14 -27.74 17.04
N ALA A 80 9.83 -28.67 16.38
CA ALA A 80 9.25 -29.43 15.27
C ALA A 80 8.05 -30.26 15.73
N ALA A 81 8.17 -30.97 16.86
CA ALA A 81 7.07 -31.77 17.42
C ALA A 81 5.86 -30.87 17.77
N ARG A 82 6.09 -29.72 18.42
CA ARG A 82 4.97 -28.83 18.78
C ARG A 82 4.35 -28.15 17.53
N THR A 83 5.13 -27.88 16.51
CA THR A 83 4.61 -27.38 15.22
C THR A 83 3.66 -28.42 14.61
N GLU A 84 4.09 -29.68 14.51
CA GLU A 84 3.27 -30.78 13.95
C GLU A 84 1.96 -30.97 14.72
N GLU A 85 2.02 -30.93 16.07
CA GLU A 85 0.83 -31.01 16.92
C GLU A 85 -0.15 -29.85 16.64
N LEU A 86 0.32 -28.61 16.65
CA LEU A 86 -0.52 -27.44 16.44
C LEU A 86 -1.06 -27.34 15.01
N GLU A 87 -0.30 -27.80 14.02
CA GLU A 87 -0.79 -27.93 12.64
C GLU A 87 -1.91 -28.98 12.54
N ALA A 88 -1.74 -30.13 13.17
CA ALA A 88 -2.78 -31.16 13.21
C ALA A 88 -4.05 -30.69 13.95
N GLU A 89 -3.91 -29.99 15.08
CA GLU A 89 -5.02 -29.38 15.81
C GLU A 89 -5.76 -28.33 14.97
N ARG A 90 -4.99 -27.45 14.30
CA ARG A 90 -5.55 -26.46 13.36
C ARG A 90 -6.32 -27.13 12.22
N ASP A 91 -5.73 -28.12 11.57
CA ASP A 91 -6.32 -28.78 10.41
C ASP A 91 -7.58 -29.56 10.80
N ALA A 92 -7.56 -30.21 11.98
CA ALA A 92 -8.76 -30.86 12.51
C ALA A 92 -9.90 -29.86 12.79
N ARG A 93 -9.57 -28.70 13.33
CA ARG A 93 -10.54 -27.63 13.58
C ARG A 93 -11.09 -27.07 12.28
N VAL A 94 -10.24 -26.77 11.30
CA VAL A 94 -10.65 -26.27 9.98
C VAL A 94 -11.60 -27.25 9.28
N LEU A 95 -11.31 -28.56 9.33
CA LEU A 95 -12.20 -29.59 8.75
C LEU A 95 -13.60 -29.60 9.39
N LEU A 96 -13.73 -29.19 10.64
CA LEU A 96 -15.03 -29.10 11.31
C LEU A 96 -15.72 -27.75 11.04
N GLU A 97 -14.97 -26.65 11.15
CA GLU A 97 -15.51 -25.29 11.02
C GLU A 97 -15.87 -24.94 9.56
N GLU A 98 -15.11 -25.45 8.60
CA GLU A 98 -15.32 -25.21 7.16
C GLU A 98 -16.12 -26.34 6.47
N THR A 99 -16.77 -27.19 7.23
CA THR A 99 -17.66 -28.23 6.66
C THR A 99 -18.83 -27.58 5.93
N VAL A 100 -18.97 -27.87 4.65
CA VAL A 100 -20.07 -27.40 3.81
C VAL A 100 -20.99 -28.53 3.42
N ASP A 101 -22.30 -28.30 3.40
CA ASP A 101 -23.28 -29.27 2.90
C ASP A 101 -23.28 -29.25 1.36
N VAL A 102 -22.61 -30.22 0.76
CA VAL A 102 -22.52 -30.38 -0.70
C VAL A 102 -23.84 -30.83 -1.36
N THR A 103 -24.87 -31.13 -0.57
CA THR A 103 -26.19 -31.49 -1.10
C THR A 103 -27.08 -30.28 -1.36
N LEU A 104 -26.69 -29.11 -0.86
CA LEU A 104 -27.43 -27.89 -1.13
C LEU A 104 -27.41 -27.55 -2.63
N PRO A 105 -28.55 -27.14 -3.19
CA PRO A 105 -28.61 -26.74 -4.59
C PRO A 105 -27.73 -25.50 -4.81
N VAL A 106 -26.73 -25.60 -5.69
CA VAL A 106 -25.94 -24.46 -6.13
C VAL A 106 -26.60 -23.78 -7.31
N ALA A 107 -26.59 -22.46 -7.31
CA ALA A 107 -27.00 -21.67 -8.48
C ALA A 107 -26.09 -22.03 -9.66
N ARG A 108 -26.64 -22.67 -10.71
CA ARG A 108 -25.90 -23.09 -11.91
C ARG A 108 -25.88 -22.06 -13.02
N GLY A 109 -26.50 -20.90 -12.81
CA GLY A 109 -26.47 -19.79 -13.76
C GLY A 109 -25.16 -19.02 -13.68
N LEU A 110 -24.54 -18.74 -14.82
CA LEU A 110 -23.45 -17.78 -14.90
C LEU A 110 -24.02 -16.40 -14.54
N GLN A 111 -23.72 -15.91 -13.38
CA GLN A 111 -24.02 -14.54 -12.99
C GLN A 111 -22.81 -13.70 -13.32
N GLY A 112 -22.99 -12.68 -14.16
CA GLY A 112 -21.99 -11.66 -14.37
C GLY A 112 -21.81 -10.82 -13.10
N ALA A 113 -20.63 -10.30 -12.89
CA ALA A 113 -20.33 -9.31 -11.87
C ALA A 113 -19.47 -8.21 -12.50
N ARG A 114 -19.69 -6.97 -12.08
CA ARG A 114 -18.76 -5.90 -12.43
C ARG A 114 -17.46 -6.11 -11.65
N HIS A 115 -16.36 -5.77 -12.29
CA HIS A 115 -15.08 -5.80 -11.58
C HIS A 115 -15.10 -4.73 -10.46
N PRO A 116 -14.68 -5.06 -9.22
CA PRO A 116 -14.77 -4.12 -8.10
C PRO A 116 -13.96 -2.83 -8.31
N LEU A 117 -12.88 -2.85 -9.09
CA LEU A 117 -12.15 -1.64 -9.47
C LEU A 117 -13.00 -0.68 -10.31
N GLU A 118 -13.79 -1.19 -11.25
CA GLU A 118 -14.70 -0.38 -12.06
C GLU A 118 -15.78 0.27 -11.19
N THR A 119 -16.38 -0.50 -10.29
CA THR A 119 -17.38 0.00 -9.33
C THR A 119 -16.77 1.07 -8.41
N MET A 120 -15.54 0.85 -7.93
CA MET A 120 -14.84 1.81 -7.10
C MET A 120 -14.53 3.09 -7.88
N GLN A 121 -14.02 2.98 -9.11
CA GLN A 121 -13.74 4.12 -9.96
C GLN A 121 -14.99 4.96 -10.21
N GLU A 122 -16.12 4.35 -10.56
CA GLU A 122 -17.39 5.05 -10.73
C GLU A 122 -17.82 5.74 -9.43
N THR A 123 -17.79 5.05 -8.30
CA THR A 123 -18.16 5.64 -7.00
C THR A 123 -17.31 6.88 -6.67
N MET A 124 -16.00 6.81 -6.96
CA MET A 124 -15.10 7.94 -6.78
C MET A 124 -15.44 9.09 -7.75
N CYS A 125 -15.68 8.80 -9.02
CA CYS A 125 -16.08 9.79 -10.02
C CYS A 125 -17.42 10.44 -9.66
N ASP A 126 -18.42 9.66 -9.30
CA ASP A 126 -19.76 10.14 -8.93
C ASP A 126 -19.72 11.10 -7.75
N THR A 127 -18.84 10.86 -6.79
CA THR A 127 -18.62 11.79 -5.67
C THR A 127 -18.21 13.17 -6.17
N PHE A 128 -17.31 13.25 -7.14
CA PHE A 128 -16.86 14.53 -7.74
C PHE A 128 -17.91 15.13 -8.68
N VAL A 129 -18.60 14.32 -9.46
CA VAL A 129 -19.71 14.77 -10.31
C VAL A 129 -20.81 15.40 -9.45
N ALA A 130 -21.12 14.81 -8.29
CA ALA A 130 -22.07 15.40 -7.33
C ALA A 130 -21.60 16.75 -6.74
N MET A 131 -20.28 17.01 -6.72
CA MET A 131 -19.70 18.31 -6.36
C MET A 131 -19.61 19.29 -7.54
N GLY A 132 -20.09 18.92 -8.74
CA GLY A 132 -20.06 19.75 -9.94
C GLY A 132 -18.78 19.66 -10.75
N TRP A 133 -17.96 18.63 -10.55
CA TRP A 133 -16.75 18.37 -11.33
C TRP A 133 -17.10 17.59 -12.61
N GLU A 134 -16.26 17.73 -13.63
CA GLU A 134 -16.34 16.97 -14.88
C GLU A 134 -15.38 15.79 -14.86
N VAL A 135 -15.76 14.67 -15.47
CA VAL A 135 -14.83 13.56 -15.73
C VAL A 135 -14.10 13.83 -17.04
N ALA A 136 -12.79 13.80 -17.01
CA ALA A 136 -11.93 13.95 -18.18
C ALA A 136 -11.12 12.68 -18.41
N GLU A 137 -11.07 12.24 -19.68
CA GLU A 137 -10.31 11.08 -20.11
C GLU A 137 -9.18 11.47 -21.05
N GLY A 138 -8.18 10.61 -21.18
CA GLY A 138 -7.05 10.82 -22.08
C GLY A 138 -6.34 9.51 -22.43
N PRO A 139 -5.37 9.56 -23.36
CA PRO A 139 -4.68 8.38 -23.85
C PRO A 139 -3.80 7.72 -22.79
N GLU A 140 -3.70 6.39 -22.82
CA GLU A 140 -2.78 5.62 -21.99
C GLU A 140 -1.33 5.70 -22.52
N MET A 141 -1.17 5.70 -23.85
CA MET A 141 0.09 5.99 -24.52
C MET A 141 0.20 7.50 -24.72
N GLU A 142 1.17 8.11 -24.07
CA GLU A 142 1.26 9.57 -23.97
C GLU A 142 2.59 10.09 -24.50
N ALA A 143 2.60 11.35 -24.93
CA ALA A 143 3.86 12.02 -25.25
C ALA A 143 4.62 12.37 -23.97
N GLU A 144 5.94 12.19 -23.99
CA GLU A 144 6.82 12.47 -22.87
C GLU A 144 6.62 13.89 -22.31
N TRP A 145 6.36 14.87 -23.18
CA TRP A 145 6.09 16.23 -22.77
C TRP A 145 4.91 16.36 -21.79
N PHE A 146 3.79 15.67 -22.06
CA PHE A 146 2.64 15.70 -21.17
C PHE A 146 2.87 14.96 -19.85
N ASN A 147 3.68 13.89 -19.88
CA ASN A 147 3.95 13.07 -18.72
C ASN A 147 4.97 13.68 -17.77
N PHE A 148 5.88 14.52 -18.29
CA PHE A 148 6.99 15.07 -17.52
C PHE A 148 7.16 16.59 -17.67
N ASP A 149 7.45 17.10 -18.87
CA ASP A 149 7.85 18.51 -19.03
C ASP A 149 6.75 19.48 -18.60
N ALA A 150 5.51 19.25 -19.04
CA ALA A 150 4.36 20.07 -18.66
C ALA A 150 4.03 19.99 -17.17
N LEU A 151 4.54 18.98 -16.47
CA LEU A 151 4.35 18.74 -15.04
C LEU A 151 5.57 19.15 -14.20
N ASN A 152 6.44 19.97 -14.79
CA ASN A 152 7.60 20.55 -14.10
C ASN A 152 8.63 19.51 -13.59
N PHE A 153 8.75 18.36 -14.26
CA PHE A 153 9.84 17.43 -13.98
C PHE A 153 11.13 17.92 -14.64
N ASP A 154 12.21 17.95 -13.88
CA ASP A 154 13.53 18.24 -14.44
C ASP A 154 13.98 17.16 -15.45
N PRO A 155 14.81 17.49 -16.45
CA PRO A 155 15.26 16.54 -17.47
C PRO A 155 16.01 15.32 -16.90
N ASP A 156 16.67 15.47 -15.78
CA ASP A 156 17.45 14.46 -15.06
C ASP A 156 16.72 13.87 -13.85
N HIS A 157 15.39 14.09 -13.76
CA HIS A 157 14.60 13.54 -12.66
C HIS A 157 14.54 11.99 -12.74
N PRO A 158 14.78 11.25 -11.63
CA PRO A 158 14.82 9.77 -11.64
C PRO A 158 13.59 9.10 -12.23
N ALA A 159 12.39 9.68 -12.07
CA ALA A 159 11.16 9.13 -12.64
C ALA A 159 11.14 9.05 -14.18
N ARG A 160 12.08 9.75 -14.85
CA ARG A 160 12.27 9.65 -16.32
C ARG A 160 13.15 8.47 -16.73
N GLU A 161 13.71 7.74 -15.79
CA GLU A 161 14.57 6.61 -16.09
C GLU A 161 13.74 5.40 -16.59
N MET A 162 14.35 4.60 -17.47
CA MET A 162 13.71 3.40 -18.04
C MET A 162 13.34 2.34 -16.98
N GLN A 163 13.96 2.40 -15.81
CA GLN A 163 13.64 1.50 -14.70
C GLN A 163 12.31 1.80 -14.01
N ASP A 164 11.73 3.00 -14.23
CA ASP A 164 10.46 3.40 -13.62
C ASP A 164 9.35 3.66 -14.67
N THR A 165 9.72 3.75 -15.96
CA THR A 165 8.80 4.15 -17.05
C THR A 165 8.90 3.21 -18.25
N PHE A 166 7.75 2.79 -18.77
CA PHE A 166 7.68 2.04 -20.03
C PHE A 166 7.70 3.01 -21.23
N PHE A 167 8.83 3.12 -21.89
CA PHE A 167 8.96 3.86 -23.14
C PHE A 167 8.54 3.01 -24.35
N ILE A 168 7.99 3.65 -25.37
CA ILE A 168 7.55 3.00 -26.61
C ILE A 168 8.67 3.04 -27.62
N ASP A 169 8.97 1.90 -28.24
CA ASP A 169 9.97 1.78 -29.27
C ASP A 169 9.48 2.34 -30.63
N PRO A 170 10.30 3.05 -31.44
CA PRO A 170 11.68 3.43 -31.15
C PRO A 170 11.78 4.62 -30.16
N PRO A 171 12.90 4.76 -29.43
CA PRO A 171 13.06 5.83 -28.41
C PRO A 171 12.81 7.25 -28.93
N GLU A 172 13.10 7.49 -30.22
CA GLU A 172 12.90 8.77 -30.87
C GLU A 172 11.41 9.13 -31.04
N SER A 173 10.51 8.20 -30.77
CA SER A 173 9.06 8.46 -30.83
C SER A 173 8.63 9.50 -29.77
N GLY A 174 9.37 9.63 -28.67
CA GLY A 174 8.99 10.47 -27.52
C GLY A 174 7.67 10.04 -26.87
N LEU A 175 7.31 8.75 -27.01
CA LEU A 175 6.10 8.16 -26.47
C LEU A 175 6.41 7.21 -25.31
N LEU A 176 5.48 7.14 -24.36
CA LEU A 176 5.57 6.26 -23.19
C LEU A 176 4.17 5.80 -22.77
N LEU A 177 4.09 4.81 -21.91
CA LEU A 177 2.88 4.53 -21.15
C LEU A 177 2.84 5.45 -19.92
N ARG A 178 1.76 6.22 -19.76
CA ARG A 178 1.65 7.22 -18.70
C ARG A 178 1.86 6.62 -17.31
N THR A 179 2.71 7.26 -16.50
CA THR A 179 3.04 6.81 -15.14
C THR A 179 2.06 7.29 -14.06
N HIS A 180 1.17 8.22 -14.45
CA HIS A 180 0.09 8.81 -13.65
C HIS A 180 -0.96 9.41 -14.59
N THR A 181 -2.11 9.81 -14.06
CA THR A 181 -3.18 10.42 -14.89
C THR A 181 -3.06 11.96 -15.02
N SER A 182 -2.01 12.57 -14.45
CA SER A 182 -1.76 14.03 -14.54
C SER A 182 -1.66 14.57 -15.98
N PRO A 183 -1.17 13.82 -17.00
CA PRO A 183 -1.25 14.27 -18.40
C PRO A 183 -2.65 14.70 -18.82
N VAL A 184 -3.67 13.99 -18.33
CA VAL A 184 -5.08 14.30 -18.63
C VAL A 184 -5.48 15.63 -18.00
N GLN A 185 -4.96 15.97 -16.82
CA GLN A 185 -5.20 17.28 -16.21
C GLN A 185 -4.66 18.42 -17.09
N VAL A 186 -3.44 18.28 -17.64
CA VAL A 186 -2.84 19.27 -18.54
C VAL A 186 -3.66 19.40 -19.82
N ARG A 187 -4.09 18.28 -20.41
CA ARG A 187 -4.97 18.27 -21.60
C ARG A 187 -6.29 18.97 -21.33
N ALA A 188 -6.93 18.62 -20.21
CA ALA A 188 -8.20 19.22 -19.80
C ALA A 188 -8.07 20.72 -19.55
N ALA A 189 -6.96 21.17 -18.96
CA ALA A 189 -6.68 22.59 -18.75
C ALA A 189 -6.47 23.33 -20.07
N LEU A 190 -5.73 22.77 -21.04
CA LEU A 190 -5.55 23.32 -22.36
C LEU A 190 -6.87 23.47 -23.11
N ASP A 191 -7.72 22.45 -23.07
CA ASP A 191 -9.02 22.44 -23.78
C ASP A 191 -10.01 23.46 -23.18
N ARG A 192 -9.99 23.65 -21.87
CA ARG A 192 -10.95 24.51 -21.14
C ARG A 192 -10.43 25.93 -20.87
N ARG A 193 -9.17 26.21 -21.21
CA ARG A 193 -8.51 27.51 -21.00
C ARG A 193 -9.32 28.69 -21.56
N GLU A 194 -9.91 28.52 -22.75
CA GLU A 194 -10.64 29.60 -23.39
C GLU A 194 -11.89 29.98 -22.59
N ALA A 195 -12.64 29.00 -22.10
CA ALA A 195 -13.81 29.21 -21.24
C ALA A 195 -13.43 29.81 -19.88
N LEU A 196 -12.31 29.38 -19.30
CA LEU A 196 -11.78 29.95 -18.07
C LEU A 196 -11.50 31.46 -18.25
N VAL A 197 -10.77 31.84 -19.31
CA VAL A 197 -10.31 33.21 -19.49
C VAL A 197 -11.42 34.15 -20.00
N LYS A 198 -12.26 33.69 -20.94
CA LYS A 198 -13.28 34.53 -21.58
C LYS A 198 -14.60 34.55 -20.84
N GLU A 199 -14.98 33.43 -20.23
CA GLU A 199 -16.29 33.27 -19.59
C GLU A 199 -16.19 33.28 -18.06
N GLY A 200 -14.98 33.22 -17.50
CA GLY A 200 -14.77 33.12 -16.07
C GLY A 200 -15.23 31.77 -15.48
N ARG A 201 -15.33 30.73 -16.32
CA ARG A 201 -15.73 29.39 -15.88
C ARG A 201 -14.53 28.62 -15.36
N GLY A 202 -14.48 28.39 -14.06
CA GLY A 202 -13.43 27.60 -13.42
C GLY A 202 -13.33 26.18 -14.01
N ILE A 203 -12.15 25.59 -13.94
CA ILE A 203 -11.88 24.21 -14.38
C ILE A 203 -11.91 23.31 -13.14
N TYR A 204 -12.80 22.33 -13.13
CA TYR A 204 -12.92 21.35 -12.07
C TYR A 204 -13.07 19.98 -12.74
N VAL A 205 -11.99 19.20 -12.78
CA VAL A 205 -11.97 17.92 -13.50
C VAL A 205 -11.37 16.82 -12.61
N VAL A 206 -11.91 15.61 -12.76
CA VAL A 206 -11.31 14.37 -12.29
C VAL A 206 -10.91 13.51 -13.47
N CYS A 207 -9.76 12.89 -13.36
CA CYS A 207 -9.09 12.15 -14.41
C CYS A 207 -8.84 10.71 -13.95
N PRO A 208 -9.83 9.81 -14.04
CA PRO A 208 -9.63 8.40 -13.74
C PRO A 208 -8.89 7.69 -14.87
N GLY A 209 -8.17 6.62 -14.58
CA GLY A 209 -7.62 5.75 -15.58
C GLY A 209 -6.45 4.90 -15.16
N LYS A 210 -6.05 4.01 -16.07
CA LYS A 210 -4.88 3.15 -15.88
C LYS A 210 -3.58 3.93 -15.99
N THR A 211 -2.62 3.49 -15.20
CA THR A 211 -1.25 3.99 -15.15
C THR A 211 -0.28 2.82 -15.15
N PHE A 212 0.96 3.06 -15.56
CA PHE A 212 1.93 2.02 -15.86
C PHE A 212 3.27 2.37 -15.23
N ARG A 213 3.83 1.44 -14.44
CA ARG A 213 5.17 1.55 -13.86
C ARG A 213 5.88 0.22 -13.96
N THR A 214 7.19 0.22 -13.97
CA THR A 214 8.00 -1.00 -14.07
C THR A 214 8.11 -1.77 -12.75
N ASP A 215 7.17 -1.55 -11.83
CA ASP A 215 7.10 -2.24 -10.56
C ASP A 215 6.89 -3.76 -10.74
N GLU A 216 7.48 -4.55 -9.85
CA GLU A 216 7.19 -5.98 -9.77
C GLU A 216 5.80 -6.23 -9.16
N LEU A 217 5.12 -7.27 -9.64
CA LEU A 217 3.83 -7.68 -9.10
C LEU A 217 3.99 -8.37 -7.75
N ASP A 218 3.53 -7.70 -6.69
CA ASP A 218 3.50 -8.26 -5.33
C ASP A 218 2.14 -7.97 -4.64
N ALA A 219 2.05 -8.20 -3.34
CA ALA A 219 0.83 -7.97 -2.58
C ALA A 219 0.39 -6.48 -2.51
N THR A 220 1.31 -5.55 -2.80
CA THR A 220 1.13 -4.10 -2.63
C THR A 220 1.43 -3.27 -3.89
N HIS A 221 2.04 -3.87 -4.90
CA HIS A 221 2.41 -3.24 -6.16
C HIS A 221 1.97 -4.07 -7.37
N THR A 222 1.67 -3.38 -8.45
CA THR A 222 1.37 -3.97 -9.76
C THR A 222 1.85 -3.02 -10.86
N PRO A 223 2.42 -3.55 -11.96
CA PRO A 223 2.88 -2.71 -13.07
C PRO A 223 1.77 -1.94 -13.76
N VAL A 224 0.53 -2.39 -13.63
CA VAL A 224 -0.66 -1.72 -14.16
C VAL A 224 -1.62 -1.49 -13.02
N PHE A 225 -1.93 -0.24 -12.71
CA PHE A 225 -2.85 0.13 -11.65
C PHE A 225 -3.72 1.32 -12.07
N HIS A 226 -4.74 1.62 -11.29
CA HIS A 226 -5.68 2.70 -11.60
C HIS A 226 -5.49 3.86 -10.63
N GLN A 227 -5.55 5.06 -11.17
CA GLN A 227 -5.57 6.29 -10.37
C GLN A 227 -6.81 7.11 -10.71
N ILE A 228 -7.26 7.90 -9.76
CA ILE A 228 -8.09 9.06 -9.98
C ILE A 228 -7.32 10.28 -9.51
N GLU A 229 -7.15 11.24 -10.40
CA GLU A 229 -6.55 12.52 -10.08
C GLU A 229 -7.55 13.64 -10.32
N GLY A 230 -7.41 14.74 -9.59
CA GLY A 230 -8.26 15.90 -9.76
C GLY A 230 -7.45 17.17 -9.90
N LEU A 231 -7.96 18.08 -10.75
CA LEU A 231 -7.43 19.43 -10.94
C LEU A 231 -8.57 20.43 -10.81
N ALA A 232 -8.38 21.42 -9.93
CA ALA A 232 -9.21 22.60 -9.87
C ALA A 232 -8.39 23.84 -10.25
N VAL A 233 -8.89 24.67 -11.15
CA VAL A 233 -8.29 25.97 -11.52
C VAL A 233 -9.35 27.03 -11.46
N ASP A 234 -9.14 28.04 -10.61
CA ASP A 234 -10.04 29.18 -10.49
C ASP A 234 -9.32 30.34 -9.80
N LYS A 235 -9.98 31.47 -9.66
CA LYS A 235 -9.45 32.62 -8.92
C LYS A 235 -9.51 32.38 -7.42
N GLY A 236 -8.38 32.55 -6.75
CA GLY A 236 -8.31 32.54 -5.30
C GLY A 236 -8.46 31.18 -4.62
N LEU A 237 -8.21 30.07 -5.33
CA LEU A 237 -8.15 28.75 -4.71
C LEU A 237 -6.96 28.67 -3.72
N THR A 238 -7.15 27.91 -2.65
CA THR A 238 -6.19 27.79 -1.54
C THR A 238 -6.09 26.34 -1.05
N MET A 239 -5.07 26.05 -0.24
CA MET A 239 -4.96 24.77 0.47
C MET A 239 -6.19 24.43 1.33
N ALA A 240 -6.94 25.43 1.79
CA ALA A 240 -8.18 25.19 2.53
C ALA A 240 -9.28 24.61 1.65
N HIS A 241 -9.39 25.08 0.39
CA HIS A 241 -10.31 24.52 -0.59
C HIS A 241 -9.93 23.08 -0.95
N LEU A 242 -8.65 22.81 -1.19
CA LEU A 242 -8.12 21.46 -1.41
C LEU A 242 -8.47 20.55 -0.22
N LYS A 243 -8.16 20.96 1.01
CA LYS A 243 -8.43 20.18 2.21
C LYS A 243 -9.93 19.89 2.37
N GLY A 244 -10.80 20.89 2.16
CA GLY A 244 -12.25 20.74 2.24
C GLY A 244 -12.79 19.75 1.19
N THR A 245 -12.30 19.82 -0.04
CA THR A 245 -12.64 18.90 -1.12
C THR A 245 -12.26 17.46 -0.77
N LEU A 246 -11.03 17.27 -0.30
CA LEU A 246 -10.53 15.95 0.08
C LEU A 246 -11.21 15.38 1.33
N ASP A 247 -11.58 16.23 2.31
CA ASP A 247 -12.37 15.80 3.47
C ASP A 247 -13.77 15.31 3.06
N ALA A 248 -14.43 16.03 2.16
CA ALA A 248 -15.71 15.62 1.62
C ALA A 248 -15.61 14.29 0.87
N PHE A 249 -14.57 14.15 0.05
CA PHE A 249 -14.27 12.91 -0.68
C PHE A 249 -14.00 11.74 0.25
N ALA A 250 -13.15 11.91 1.28
CA ALA A 250 -12.88 10.86 2.25
C ALA A 250 -14.15 10.40 3.00
N ARG A 251 -15.00 11.35 3.40
CA ARG A 251 -16.26 11.02 4.07
C ARG A 251 -17.25 10.28 3.19
N SER A 252 -17.30 10.59 1.91
CA SER A 252 -18.18 9.88 0.97
C SER A 252 -17.78 8.41 0.79
N LEU A 253 -16.48 8.10 0.85
CA LEU A 253 -15.96 6.74 0.64
C LEU A 253 -15.86 5.92 1.92
N PHE A 254 -15.45 6.54 3.03
CA PHE A 254 -15.12 5.85 4.29
C PHE A 254 -16.08 6.15 5.43
N GLY A 255 -17.13 6.92 5.16
CA GLY A 255 -18.15 7.28 6.13
C GLY A 255 -17.94 8.63 6.82
N PRO A 256 -18.96 9.15 7.52
CA PRO A 256 -18.99 10.51 8.07
C PRO A 256 -17.90 10.77 9.12
N ASP A 257 -17.42 9.72 9.78
CA ASP A 257 -16.41 9.78 10.83
C ASP A 257 -14.97 9.70 10.31
N ALA A 258 -14.79 9.65 8.97
CA ALA A 258 -13.46 9.64 8.35
C ALA A 258 -12.69 10.92 8.72
N VAL A 259 -11.51 10.75 9.30
CA VAL A 259 -10.63 11.84 9.69
C VAL A 259 -9.39 11.81 8.83
N THR A 260 -9.06 12.97 8.26
CA THR A 260 -7.90 13.15 7.40
C THR A 260 -6.93 14.17 7.96
N ARG A 261 -5.68 14.06 7.58
CA ARG A 261 -4.67 15.11 7.79
C ARG A 261 -3.82 15.28 6.54
N LEU A 262 -3.26 16.48 6.38
CA LEU A 262 -2.22 16.75 5.39
C LEU A 262 -0.87 16.73 6.08
N ARG A 263 0.09 16.02 5.48
CA ARG A 263 1.47 15.95 5.91
C ARG A 263 2.35 16.56 4.81
N PRO A 264 3.23 17.54 5.11
CA PRO A 264 4.10 18.14 4.10
C PRO A 264 4.89 17.07 3.33
N SER A 265 4.97 17.24 2.01
CA SER A 265 5.69 16.37 1.10
C SER A 265 6.25 17.18 -0.07
N PHE A 266 6.83 16.51 -1.06
CA PHE A 266 7.36 17.14 -2.26
C PHE A 266 6.88 16.40 -3.51
N PHE A 267 6.35 17.15 -4.47
CA PHE A 267 6.09 16.70 -5.83
C PHE A 267 6.52 17.80 -6.81
N PRO A 268 7.12 17.48 -7.97
CA PRO A 268 7.57 18.48 -8.93
C PRO A 268 6.47 19.43 -9.42
N PHE A 269 5.25 18.91 -9.53
CA PHE A 269 4.08 19.58 -10.11
C PHE A 269 3.21 20.34 -9.10
N THR A 270 3.57 20.33 -7.79
CA THR A 270 2.83 21.06 -6.74
C THR A 270 3.77 21.80 -5.79
N GLU A 271 3.34 23.00 -5.33
CA GLU A 271 4.01 23.81 -4.31
C GLU A 271 3.00 24.75 -3.63
N PRO A 272 2.70 24.58 -2.31
CA PRO A 272 3.18 23.53 -1.44
C PRO A 272 2.53 22.17 -1.77
N SER A 273 3.31 21.11 -1.47
CA SER A 273 2.87 19.72 -1.63
C SER A 273 2.54 19.08 -0.29
N ALA A 274 1.63 18.13 -0.31
CA ALA A 274 1.28 17.36 0.86
C ALA A 274 0.87 15.92 0.49
N GLU A 275 1.08 15.01 1.39
CA GLU A 275 0.43 13.71 1.39
C GLU A 275 -0.81 13.76 2.28
N MET A 276 -1.87 13.10 1.82
CA MET A 276 -3.10 12.96 2.59
C MET A 276 -3.13 11.63 3.28
N ASP A 277 -3.18 11.67 4.61
CA ASP A 277 -3.34 10.49 5.46
C ASP A 277 -4.79 10.38 5.96
N LEU A 278 -5.28 9.13 6.01
CA LEU A 278 -6.51 8.74 6.70
C LEU A 278 -6.18 8.22 8.10
N ARG A 279 -6.99 8.55 9.08
CA ARG A 279 -6.92 7.91 10.39
C ARG A 279 -7.18 6.42 10.23
N CYS A 280 -6.33 5.59 10.84
CA CYS A 280 -6.42 4.14 10.68
C CYS A 280 -7.80 3.64 11.08
N PHE A 281 -8.52 3.05 10.15
CA PHE A 281 -9.87 2.51 10.36
C PHE A 281 -9.85 1.14 11.06
N VAL A 282 -8.68 0.49 11.14
CA VAL A 282 -8.53 -0.82 11.82
C VAL A 282 -8.39 -0.63 13.32
N CYS A 283 -7.56 0.32 13.76
CA CYS A 283 -7.28 0.53 15.19
C CYS A 283 -7.79 1.89 15.73
N GLY A 284 -8.49 2.67 14.92
CA GLY A 284 -8.94 4.02 15.32
C GLY A 284 -7.80 5.00 15.61
N GLY A 285 -6.55 4.60 15.31
CA GLY A 285 -5.35 5.38 15.61
C GLY A 285 -4.80 5.19 17.03
N GLU A 286 -5.26 4.19 17.78
CA GLU A 286 -4.93 4.02 19.21
C GLU A 286 -3.95 2.88 19.50
N ASP A 287 -3.79 1.91 18.58
CA ASP A 287 -2.92 0.75 18.77
C ASP A 287 -1.55 0.96 18.13
N THR A 288 -0.51 1.07 18.97
CA THR A 288 0.89 1.22 18.53
C THR A 288 1.49 -0.07 17.94
N SER A 289 0.80 -1.21 18.09
CA SER A 289 1.18 -2.49 17.49
C SER A 289 0.44 -2.80 16.19
N CYS A 290 -0.47 -1.96 15.78
CA CYS A 290 -1.28 -2.14 14.58
C CYS A 290 -0.42 -2.26 13.32
N ARG A 291 -0.51 -3.41 12.65
CA ARG A 291 0.27 -3.70 11.43
C ARG A 291 -0.17 -2.84 10.24
N THR A 292 -1.45 -2.49 10.15
CA THR A 292 -2.00 -1.72 9.03
C THR A 292 -1.44 -0.30 8.95
N CYS A 293 -1.28 0.36 10.09
CA CYS A 293 -0.70 1.71 10.16
C CYS A 293 0.72 1.73 10.72
N SER A 294 1.34 0.56 10.92
CA SER A 294 2.67 0.42 11.54
C SER A 294 2.79 1.18 12.88
N GLY A 295 1.71 1.17 13.67
CA GLY A 295 1.62 1.85 14.96
C GLY A 295 1.55 3.37 14.91
N THR A 296 1.52 3.98 13.72
CA THR A 296 1.46 5.45 13.56
C THR A 296 0.07 6.04 13.78
N GLY A 297 -0.97 5.21 13.68
CA GLY A 297 -2.38 5.62 13.72
C GLY A 297 -2.91 6.22 12.42
N TRP A 298 -2.07 6.32 11.37
CA TRP A 298 -2.39 6.94 10.09
C TRP A 298 -1.98 6.07 8.92
N ILE A 299 -2.75 6.15 7.84
CA ILE A 299 -2.51 5.43 6.60
C ILE A 299 -2.47 6.45 5.47
N GLU A 300 -1.37 6.49 4.74
CA GLU A 300 -1.23 7.32 3.55
C GLU A 300 -2.21 6.88 2.47
N TRP A 301 -3.02 7.82 1.95
CA TRP A 301 -4.00 7.55 0.92
C TRP A 301 -3.61 8.10 -0.45
N GLY A 302 -3.01 9.29 -0.52
CA GLY A 302 -2.57 9.87 -1.78
C GLY A 302 -1.82 11.19 -1.63
N GLY A 303 -1.36 11.72 -2.76
CA GLY A 303 -0.66 12.99 -2.87
C GLY A 303 -1.58 14.13 -3.25
N CYS A 304 -1.26 15.36 -2.82
CA CYS A 304 -2.00 16.56 -3.19
C CYS A 304 -1.14 17.81 -3.02
N GLY A 305 -1.63 18.95 -3.53
CA GLY A 305 -0.96 20.23 -3.33
C GLY A 305 -1.55 21.34 -4.17
N MET A 306 -1.03 22.56 -3.98
CA MET A 306 -1.29 23.66 -4.91
C MET A 306 -0.48 23.40 -6.18
N THR A 307 -1.12 23.51 -7.33
CA THR A 307 -0.43 23.27 -8.62
C THR A 307 0.71 24.27 -8.82
N HIS A 308 1.88 23.76 -9.19
CA HIS A 308 3.04 24.60 -9.43
C HIS A 308 2.80 25.59 -10.58
N PRO A 309 3.21 26.88 -10.47
CA PRO A 309 3.00 27.87 -11.51
C PRO A 309 3.44 27.45 -12.91
N ASN A 310 4.54 26.71 -13.03
CA ASN A 310 5.03 26.21 -14.32
C ASN A 310 4.04 25.26 -15.02
N VAL A 311 3.27 24.50 -14.29
CA VAL A 311 2.22 23.63 -14.85
C VAL A 311 1.08 24.45 -15.44
N LEU A 312 0.67 25.53 -14.75
CA LEU A 312 -0.31 26.47 -15.28
C LEU A 312 0.20 27.17 -16.53
N ILE A 313 1.46 27.61 -16.54
CA ILE A 313 2.11 28.21 -17.72
C ILE A 313 2.13 27.22 -18.90
N ALA A 314 2.49 25.95 -18.66
CA ALA A 314 2.47 24.91 -19.69
C ALA A 314 1.07 24.69 -20.26
N ALA A 315 0.01 24.83 -19.44
CA ALA A 315 -1.38 24.80 -19.87
C ALA A 315 -1.85 26.16 -20.49
N GLY A 316 -0.99 27.18 -20.57
CA GLY A 316 -1.31 28.49 -21.12
C GLY A 316 -2.24 29.34 -20.23
N ILE A 317 -2.20 29.11 -18.93
CA ILE A 317 -3.00 29.80 -17.91
C ILE A 317 -2.06 30.73 -17.11
N ASP A 318 -2.47 31.97 -16.89
CA ASP A 318 -1.68 32.95 -16.14
C ASP A 318 -1.74 32.64 -14.61
N PRO A 319 -0.60 32.25 -13.99
CA PRO A 319 -0.56 31.94 -12.57
C PRO A 319 -0.68 33.16 -11.64
N PHE A 320 -0.63 34.36 -12.17
CA PHE A 320 -0.89 35.60 -11.40
C PHE A 320 -2.39 35.91 -11.28
N GLU A 321 -3.20 35.41 -12.22
CA GLU A 321 -4.67 35.59 -12.18
C GLU A 321 -5.39 34.38 -11.57
N TYR A 322 -4.86 33.17 -11.78
CA TYR A 322 -5.48 31.91 -11.40
C TYR A 322 -4.58 31.11 -10.46
N THR A 323 -5.21 30.50 -9.50
CA THR A 323 -4.57 29.51 -8.64
C THR A 323 -5.18 28.12 -8.91
N ALA A 324 -4.45 27.07 -8.60
CA ALA A 324 -4.96 25.73 -8.81
C ALA A 324 -4.50 24.80 -7.70
N PHE A 325 -5.26 23.72 -7.49
CA PHE A 325 -4.83 22.60 -6.69
C PHE A 325 -5.06 21.29 -7.42
N ALA A 326 -4.24 20.29 -7.08
CA ALA A 326 -4.34 18.95 -7.62
C ALA A 326 -4.20 17.90 -6.53
N PHE A 327 -4.72 16.72 -6.80
CA PHE A 327 -4.61 15.55 -5.93
C PHE A 327 -4.63 14.26 -6.77
N GLY A 328 -4.11 13.17 -6.20
CA GLY A 328 -4.15 11.85 -6.83
C GLY A 328 -4.23 10.72 -5.80
N MET A 329 -5.12 9.75 -6.05
CA MET A 329 -5.34 8.56 -5.22
C MET A 329 -5.34 7.30 -6.08
N GLY A 330 -4.74 6.22 -5.54
CA GLY A 330 -4.82 4.89 -6.15
C GLY A 330 -6.20 4.25 -5.91
N ILE A 331 -6.82 3.73 -6.97
CA ILE A 331 -8.15 3.09 -6.88
C ILE A 331 -8.04 1.75 -6.19
N GLU A 332 -7.02 0.92 -6.51
CA GLU A 332 -6.73 -0.34 -5.85
C GLU A 332 -6.53 -0.14 -4.34
N ARG A 333 -5.72 0.86 -3.97
CA ARG A 333 -5.45 1.17 -2.58
C ARG A 333 -6.72 1.59 -1.82
N THR A 334 -7.59 2.35 -2.48
CA THR A 334 -8.89 2.74 -1.93
C THR A 334 -9.81 1.53 -1.74
N LEU A 335 -9.85 0.63 -2.71
CA LEU A 335 -10.60 -0.63 -2.64
C LEU A 335 -10.08 -1.52 -1.49
N MET A 336 -8.75 -1.67 -1.37
CA MET A 336 -8.13 -2.40 -0.26
C MET A 336 -8.55 -1.82 1.09
N PHE A 337 -8.53 -0.51 1.25
CA PHE A 337 -8.89 0.14 2.50
C PHE A 337 -10.37 -0.03 2.83
N ARG A 338 -11.24 0.13 1.85
CA ARG A 338 -12.70 0.06 2.05
C ARG A 338 -13.21 -1.34 2.34
N HIS A 339 -12.64 -2.35 1.69
CA HIS A 339 -13.13 -3.74 1.72
C HIS A 339 -12.18 -4.73 2.42
N GLY A 340 -11.04 -4.27 2.92
CA GLY A 340 -10.10 -5.12 3.64
C GLY A 340 -9.38 -6.14 2.75
N VAL A 341 -9.27 -5.90 1.44
CA VAL A 341 -8.49 -6.73 0.51
C VAL A 341 -7.02 -6.67 0.92
N LYS A 342 -6.39 -7.82 1.08
CA LYS A 342 -5.03 -7.90 1.65
C LYS A 342 -3.94 -8.00 0.58
N ASP A 343 -4.31 -8.43 -0.61
CA ASP A 343 -3.37 -8.72 -1.69
C ASP A 343 -3.86 -8.09 -2.99
N MET A 344 -3.05 -7.25 -3.59
CA MET A 344 -3.38 -6.55 -4.83
C MET A 344 -3.48 -7.50 -6.03
N ARG A 345 -2.78 -8.64 -5.98
CA ARG A 345 -2.82 -9.66 -7.03
C ARG A 345 -4.22 -10.22 -7.25
N ASP A 346 -5.02 -10.35 -6.20
CA ASP A 346 -6.41 -10.82 -6.28
C ASP A 346 -7.26 -9.95 -7.23
N MET A 347 -6.90 -8.69 -7.40
CA MET A 347 -7.60 -7.73 -8.27
C MET A 347 -7.24 -7.89 -9.75
N VAL A 348 -6.09 -8.51 -10.08
CA VAL A 348 -5.54 -8.55 -11.45
C VAL A 348 -5.41 -9.96 -12.02
N GLU A 349 -5.46 -11.00 -11.18
CA GLU A 349 -5.32 -12.40 -11.60
C GLU A 349 -6.56 -12.95 -12.33
N GLY A 350 -7.67 -12.22 -12.35
CA GLY A 350 -8.87 -12.58 -13.11
C GLY A 350 -9.72 -13.66 -12.46
N ASP A 351 -9.63 -13.86 -11.14
CA ASP A 351 -10.50 -14.78 -10.41
C ASP A 351 -11.96 -14.29 -10.43
N VAL A 352 -12.83 -15.06 -11.07
CA VAL A 352 -14.26 -14.75 -11.16
C VAL A 352 -14.92 -14.72 -9.78
N HIS A 353 -14.49 -15.55 -8.85
CA HIS A 353 -15.04 -15.58 -7.48
C HIS A 353 -14.72 -14.28 -6.73
N PHE A 354 -13.52 -13.72 -6.92
CA PHE A 354 -13.18 -12.41 -6.38
C PHE A 354 -14.16 -11.35 -6.89
N SER A 355 -14.35 -11.26 -8.20
CA SER A 355 -15.28 -10.29 -8.81
C SER A 355 -16.72 -10.49 -8.34
N GLN A 356 -17.16 -11.75 -8.17
CA GLN A 356 -18.53 -12.05 -7.70
C GLN A 356 -18.77 -11.63 -6.25
N GLN A 357 -17.76 -11.74 -5.39
CA GLN A 357 -17.88 -11.33 -3.98
C GLN A 357 -18.07 -9.81 -3.83
N PHE A 358 -17.40 -9.01 -4.65
CA PHE A 358 -17.43 -7.56 -4.56
C PHE A 358 -18.35 -6.89 -5.58
N GLY A 359 -18.62 -7.57 -6.72
CA GLY A 359 -19.42 -7.02 -7.81
C GLY A 359 -20.94 -7.04 -7.58
N MET A 360 -21.39 -7.52 -6.43
CA MET A 360 -22.82 -7.56 -6.06
C MET A 360 -23.28 -6.31 -5.30
N GLU A 361 -22.36 -5.45 -4.87
CA GLU A 361 -22.71 -4.15 -4.28
C GLU A 361 -22.92 -3.13 -5.43
N ILE A 362 -24.18 -2.88 -5.71
CA ILE A 362 -24.65 -1.81 -6.62
C ILE A 362 -25.09 -0.63 -5.77
#